data_cacb147f5a79a32a05b91d055021e2ab
#
_entry.id   cacb147f5a79a32a05b91d055021e2ab
#
_cell.length_a   1.000
_cell.length_b   1.000
_cell.length_c   1.000
_cell.angle_alpha   90.00
_cell.angle_beta   90.00
_cell.angle_gamma   90.00
#
_symmetry.space_group_name_H-M   'P 1'
#
loop_
_entity.id
_entity.type
_entity.pdbx_description
1 polymer ?
#
loop_
_entity_poly.entity_id
_entity_poly.type
_entity_poly.pdbx_seq_one_letter_code
_entity_poly.pdbx_strand_id
1 'polypeptide(L)'
;MKVFKNLLTVLISLIFIITSIELLLRVTGNKPRESNLSYEKQPIIYIKDADLGWIQKPGKYIFNPWSKEGKSTNFTVNNDGSRNVYYESKSSKKIIFIGGSLTQGWAVDDKDNFVSMFQLNKPNFKVMNYGVGGYGGYQSLLVQEKIIKNVTSIDTVIYGFIDHHELRNVAAGSWMSLLNKFSYRGHTSVPFASLDNEKKLKRNPPLIHIKIPYGNLSSLLTKIEKRLMKINSKKREKNKLFISKKIIAKMNENSKKINASFLVLFLDISKEKLDKYKKFLEKEEINYIYCPFPDGQNVKGEGHPNKIAHLKVSECLSKNF
;
A
#
# COMPACT_ATOMS: atom_id res chain seq x y z
N MET A 1 50.19 -29.11 12.81
CA MET A 1 49.28 -29.58 13.89
C MET A 1 48.76 -28.47 14.80
N LYS A 2 49.62 -27.55 15.33
CA LYS A 2 49.22 -26.43 16.22
C LYS A 2 48.27 -25.40 15.56
N VAL A 3 48.55 -25.01 14.30
CA VAL A 3 47.71 -24.08 13.52
C VAL A 3 46.31 -24.66 13.29
N PHE A 4 46.21 -25.93 12.93
CA PHE A 4 44.95 -26.62 12.73
C PHE A 4 44.09 -26.67 14.01
N LYS A 5 44.71 -26.97 15.17
CA LYS A 5 44.00 -26.94 16.45
C LYS A 5 43.49 -25.57 16.81
N ASN A 6 44.26 -24.51 16.57
CA ASN A 6 43.84 -23.14 16.82
C ASN A 6 42.67 -22.71 15.89
N LEU A 7 42.73 -23.08 14.62
CA LEU A 7 41.66 -22.85 13.67
C LEU A 7 40.36 -23.57 14.08
N LEU A 8 40.47 -24.81 14.49
CA LEU A 8 39.33 -25.57 14.97
C LEU A 8 38.71 -24.97 16.23
N THR A 9 39.53 -24.53 17.19
CA THR A 9 39.07 -23.85 18.41
C THR A 9 38.32 -22.54 18.06
N VAL A 10 38.85 -21.72 17.16
CA VAL A 10 38.17 -20.48 16.70
C VAL A 10 36.82 -20.82 16.04
N LEU A 11 36.79 -21.85 15.19
CA LEU A 11 35.54 -22.26 14.52
C LEU A 11 34.47 -22.71 15.52
N ILE A 12 34.84 -23.57 16.49
CA ILE A 12 33.93 -24.03 17.53
C ILE A 12 33.43 -22.87 18.38
N SER A 13 34.30 -21.92 18.74
CA SER A 13 33.93 -20.74 19.51
C SER A 13 32.94 -19.85 18.73
N LEU A 14 33.16 -19.64 17.43
CA LEU A 14 32.23 -18.87 16.56
C LEU A 14 30.86 -19.57 16.47
N ILE A 15 30.84 -20.90 16.27
CA ILE A 15 29.58 -21.65 16.24
C ILE A 15 28.84 -21.52 17.57
N PHE A 16 29.53 -21.64 18.70
CA PHE A 16 28.94 -21.48 20.02
C PHE A 16 28.35 -20.08 20.23
N ILE A 17 29.10 -19.03 19.86
CA ILE A 17 28.63 -17.66 19.98
C ILE A 17 27.37 -17.40 19.09
N ILE A 18 27.40 -17.82 17.82
CA ILE A 18 26.28 -17.66 16.90
C ILE A 18 25.04 -18.40 17.42
N THR A 19 25.21 -19.64 17.90
CA THR A 19 24.13 -20.46 18.46
C THR A 19 23.54 -19.83 19.72
N SER A 20 24.40 -19.29 20.60
CA SER A 20 23.98 -18.62 21.83
C SER A 20 23.19 -17.34 21.53
N ILE A 21 23.64 -16.54 20.54
CA ILE A 21 22.92 -15.34 20.09
C ILE A 21 21.56 -15.74 19.48
N GLU A 22 21.52 -16.76 18.62
CA GLU A 22 20.28 -17.24 18.02
C GLU A 22 19.27 -17.67 19.08
N LEU A 23 19.72 -18.45 20.09
CA LEU A 23 18.87 -18.90 21.18
C LEU A 23 18.35 -17.72 22.02
N LEU A 24 19.23 -16.78 22.39
CA LEU A 24 18.85 -15.57 23.13
C LEU A 24 17.80 -14.75 22.37
N LEU A 25 17.98 -14.60 21.07
CA LEU A 25 17.01 -13.88 20.22
C LEU A 25 15.65 -14.58 20.23
N ARG A 26 15.60 -15.89 20.15
CA ARG A 26 14.35 -16.66 20.19
C ARG A 26 13.65 -16.56 21.53
N VAL A 27 14.38 -16.70 22.62
CA VAL A 27 13.84 -16.56 23.99
C VAL A 27 13.30 -15.14 24.23
N THR A 28 13.94 -14.11 23.66
CA THR A 28 13.45 -12.71 23.73
C THR A 28 12.35 -12.39 22.72
N GLY A 29 11.72 -13.39 22.09
CA GLY A 29 10.57 -13.21 21.20
C GLY A 29 10.90 -12.81 19.76
N ASN A 30 12.19 -12.75 19.40
CA ASN A 30 12.56 -12.51 18.01
C ASN A 30 12.41 -13.82 17.21
N LYS A 31 11.56 -13.80 16.18
CA LYS A 31 11.31 -14.97 15.33
C LYS A 31 12.02 -14.86 14.00
N PRO A 32 12.39 -16.02 13.39
CA PRO A 32 12.77 -16.07 11.97
C PRO A 32 11.71 -15.43 11.09
N ARG A 33 12.10 -15.05 9.86
CA ARG A 33 11.17 -14.48 8.88
C ARG A 33 10.07 -15.50 8.54
N GLU A 34 8.85 -15.17 8.93
CA GLU A 34 7.66 -15.97 8.59
C GLU A 34 7.04 -15.45 7.30
N SER A 35 6.58 -16.35 6.43
CA SER A 35 5.59 -16.01 5.41
C SER A 35 4.21 -15.91 6.05
N ASN A 36 3.33 -15.08 5.49
CA ASN A 36 1.95 -15.04 5.96
C ASN A 36 1.16 -16.15 5.26
N LEU A 37 1.08 -17.32 5.91
CA LEU A 37 0.44 -18.54 5.38
C LEU A 37 -1.04 -18.32 4.98
N SER A 38 -1.74 -17.39 5.62
CA SER A 38 -3.13 -17.09 5.25
C SER A 38 -3.22 -16.50 3.84
N TYR A 39 -2.22 -15.74 3.40
CA TYR A 39 -2.14 -15.19 2.06
C TYR A 39 -1.68 -16.22 1.02
N GLU A 40 -0.94 -17.24 1.41
CA GLU A 40 -0.51 -18.32 0.50
C GLU A 40 -1.70 -19.11 -0.07
N LYS A 41 -2.80 -19.19 0.69
CA LYS A 41 -4.04 -19.85 0.30
C LYS A 41 -4.93 -19.00 -0.62
N GLN A 42 -4.60 -17.74 -0.81
CA GLN A 42 -5.38 -16.81 -1.62
C GLN A 42 -4.96 -16.83 -3.10
N PRO A 43 -5.85 -16.47 -4.03
CA PRO A 43 -5.49 -16.38 -5.44
C PRO A 43 -4.41 -15.31 -5.69
N ILE A 44 -3.59 -15.53 -6.73
CA ILE A 44 -2.58 -14.56 -7.15
C ILE A 44 -3.23 -13.50 -8.00
N ILE A 45 -3.45 -12.32 -7.44
CA ILE A 45 -4.04 -11.18 -8.14
C ILE A 45 -3.02 -10.12 -8.58
N TYR A 46 -1.75 -10.28 -8.21
CA TYR A 46 -0.71 -9.32 -8.58
C TYR A 46 0.35 -9.98 -9.46
N ILE A 47 0.82 -9.22 -10.44
CA ILE A 47 1.96 -9.57 -11.30
C ILE A 47 3.01 -8.47 -11.20
N LYS A 48 4.27 -8.78 -11.53
CA LYS A 48 5.37 -7.81 -11.52
C LYS A 48 5.16 -6.75 -12.60
N ASP A 49 5.54 -5.52 -12.26
CA ASP A 49 5.59 -4.38 -13.17
C ASP A 49 6.90 -3.62 -12.97
N ALA A 50 7.54 -3.20 -14.06
CA ALA A 50 8.84 -2.56 -14.02
C ALA A 50 8.81 -1.17 -13.37
N ASP A 51 7.71 -0.41 -13.54
CA ASP A 51 7.57 0.95 -13.05
C ASP A 51 6.88 1.01 -11.69
N LEU A 52 5.82 0.21 -11.52
CA LEU A 52 4.95 0.21 -10.34
C LEU A 52 5.35 -0.83 -9.30
N GLY A 53 6.29 -1.74 -9.65
CA GLY A 53 6.67 -2.88 -8.83
C GLY A 53 5.71 -4.05 -8.98
N TRP A 54 4.41 -3.80 -8.92
CA TRP A 54 3.35 -4.77 -9.21
C TRP A 54 2.09 -4.07 -9.72
N ILE A 55 1.27 -4.80 -10.47
CA ILE A 55 -0.05 -4.39 -10.93
C ILE A 55 -1.07 -5.50 -10.67
N GLN A 56 -2.34 -5.17 -10.68
CA GLN A 56 -3.43 -6.15 -10.63
C GLN A 56 -3.52 -6.91 -11.96
N LYS A 57 -3.64 -8.23 -11.89
CA LYS A 57 -3.89 -9.09 -13.05
C LYS A 57 -5.40 -9.12 -13.32
N PRO A 58 -5.85 -8.78 -14.54
CA PRO A 58 -7.25 -8.90 -14.91
C PRO A 58 -7.80 -10.31 -14.68
N GLY A 59 -9.04 -10.38 -14.19
CA GLY A 59 -9.70 -11.66 -13.91
C GLY A 59 -10.76 -11.58 -12.81
N LYS A 60 -11.50 -12.67 -12.66
CA LYS A 60 -12.45 -12.88 -11.56
C LYS A 60 -11.83 -13.84 -10.57
N TYR A 61 -11.81 -13.45 -9.30
CA TYR A 61 -11.16 -14.20 -8.23
C TYR A 61 -12.16 -14.46 -7.10
N ILE A 62 -11.97 -15.57 -6.42
CA ILE A 62 -12.69 -15.90 -5.19
C ILE A 62 -11.63 -16.05 -4.10
N PHE A 63 -11.60 -15.11 -3.15
CA PHE A 63 -10.81 -15.25 -1.96
C PHE A 63 -11.43 -16.26 -1.00
N ASN A 64 -10.61 -17.14 -0.46
CA ASN A 64 -11.02 -18.05 0.58
C ASN A 64 -11.37 -17.27 1.87
N PRO A 65 -12.23 -17.85 2.73
CA PRO A 65 -12.56 -17.23 4.01
C PRO A 65 -11.29 -16.93 4.83
N TRP A 66 -11.23 -15.72 5.40
CA TRP A 66 -10.12 -15.27 6.23
C TRP A 66 -10.16 -15.82 7.67
N SER A 67 -11.32 -16.30 8.09
CA SER A 67 -11.55 -16.99 9.36
C SER A 67 -12.49 -18.19 9.13
N LYS A 68 -12.58 -19.08 10.13
CA LYS A 68 -13.45 -20.27 10.05
C LYS A 68 -14.93 -19.92 9.88
N GLU A 69 -15.37 -18.79 10.48
CA GLU A 69 -16.75 -18.29 10.37
C GLU A 69 -16.93 -17.31 9.20
N GLY A 70 -15.86 -17.02 8.45
CA GLY A 70 -15.86 -16.10 7.33
C GLY A 70 -16.52 -16.68 6.08
N LYS A 71 -16.80 -15.81 5.11
CA LYS A 71 -17.30 -16.19 3.79
C LYS A 71 -16.23 -15.92 2.73
N SER A 72 -16.31 -16.66 1.63
CA SER A 72 -15.53 -16.35 0.42
C SER A 72 -15.94 -15.00 -0.14
N THR A 73 -14.98 -14.30 -0.75
CA THR A 73 -15.15 -12.93 -1.24
C THR A 73 -14.89 -12.87 -2.74
N ASN A 74 -15.80 -12.30 -3.49
CA ASN A 74 -15.65 -12.07 -4.93
C ASN A 74 -14.81 -10.81 -5.16
N PHE A 75 -13.78 -10.94 -5.97
CA PHE A 75 -12.85 -9.86 -6.29
C PHE A 75 -12.57 -9.87 -7.80
N THR A 76 -13.07 -8.87 -8.51
CA THR A 76 -12.91 -8.77 -9.95
C THR A 76 -11.97 -7.62 -10.30
N VAL A 77 -11.01 -7.89 -11.20
CA VAL A 77 -10.13 -6.91 -11.81
C VAL A 77 -10.48 -6.81 -13.29
N ASN A 78 -10.78 -5.62 -13.75
CA ASN A 78 -11.12 -5.33 -15.15
C ASN A 78 -9.87 -5.37 -16.05
N ASN A 79 -10.06 -5.40 -17.37
CA ASN A 79 -8.95 -5.44 -18.34
C ASN A 79 -8.04 -4.22 -18.30
N ASP A 80 -8.54 -3.07 -17.83
CA ASP A 80 -7.76 -1.84 -17.63
C ASP A 80 -7.00 -1.79 -16.29
N GLY A 81 -7.04 -2.89 -15.51
CA GLY A 81 -6.39 -3.01 -14.21
C GLY A 81 -7.16 -2.36 -13.05
N SER A 82 -8.34 -1.76 -13.29
CA SER A 82 -9.20 -1.26 -12.23
C SER A 82 -9.90 -2.40 -11.49
N ARG A 83 -10.19 -2.21 -10.20
CA ARG A 83 -11.14 -3.08 -9.51
C ARG A 83 -12.55 -2.83 -10.03
N ASN A 84 -13.33 -3.88 -10.20
CA ASN A 84 -14.72 -3.77 -10.64
C ASN A 84 -15.54 -2.91 -9.68
N VAL A 85 -16.27 -1.96 -10.22
CA VAL A 85 -17.33 -1.21 -9.55
C VAL A 85 -18.64 -1.92 -9.90
N TYR A 86 -19.25 -2.55 -8.89
CA TYR A 86 -20.36 -3.49 -9.09
C TYR A 86 -21.59 -2.85 -9.73
N TYR A 87 -21.90 -1.61 -9.36
CA TYR A 87 -23.05 -0.89 -9.88
C TYR A 87 -22.69 -0.11 -11.14
N GLU A 88 -23.46 -0.29 -12.19
CA GLU A 88 -23.19 0.29 -13.51
C GLU A 88 -23.70 1.73 -13.62
N SER A 89 -23.03 2.52 -14.45
CA SER A 89 -23.50 3.82 -14.93
C SER A 89 -23.19 3.99 -16.41
N LYS A 90 -24.12 4.56 -17.15
CA LYS A 90 -23.97 4.92 -18.58
C LYS A 90 -23.39 6.31 -18.79
N SER A 91 -23.05 7.04 -17.72
CA SER A 91 -22.49 8.38 -17.80
C SER A 91 -21.13 8.41 -18.51
N SER A 92 -20.91 9.42 -19.34
CA SER A 92 -19.61 9.71 -19.93
C SER A 92 -18.65 10.38 -18.94
N LYS A 93 -19.19 11.14 -17.96
CA LYS A 93 -18.41 11.81 -16.91
C LYS A 93 -17.86 10.78 -15.92
N LYS A 94 -16.58 10.83 -15.61
CA LYS A 94 -15.92 9.82 -14.81
C LYS A 94 -15.37 10.38 -13.51
N ILE A 95 -15.57 9.65 -12.42
CA ILE A 95 -14.87 9.86 -11.15
C ILE A 95 -13.86 8.72 -10.98
N ILE A 96 -12.59 9.09 -10.80
CA ILE A 96 -11.48 8.15 -10.69
C ILE A 96 -11.01 8.07 -9.25
N PHE A 97 -11.03 6.89 -8.65
CA PHE A 97 -10.41 6.63 -7.35
C PHE A 97 -9.03 6.03 -7.54
N ILE A 98 -8.02 6.60 -6.87
CA ILE A 98 -6.65 6.08 -6.77
C ILE A 98 -6.26 5.94 -5.30
N GLY A 99 -5.41 4.99 -4.95
CA GLY A 99 -4.99 4.78 -3.57
C GLY A 99 -4.45 3.38 -3.29
N GLY A 100 -4.41 3.03 -2.01
CA GLY A 100 -3.95 1.74 -1.51
C GLY A 100 -5.07 0.71 -1.34
N SER A 101 -4.83 -0.29 -0.47
CA SER A 101 -5.77 -1.39 -0.20
C SER A 101 -7.13 -0.95 0.35
N LEU A 102 -7.19 0.14 1.13
CA LEU A 102 -8.45 0.68 1.64
C LEU A 102 -9.31 1.23 0.50
N THR A 103 -8.71 1.96 -0.45
CA THR A 103 -9.40 2.43 -1.66
C THR A 103 -9.80 1.27 -2.57
N GLN A 104 -8.91 0.30 -2.74
CA GLN A 104 -9.20 -0.93 -3.48
C GLN A 104 -10.39 -1.67 -2.89
N GLY A 105 -10.61 -1.61 -1.58
CA GLY A 105 -11.61 -2.40 -0.87
C GLY A 105 -11.15 -3.86 -0.71
N TRP A 106 -9.92 -4.05 -0.25
CA TRP A 106 -9.37 -5.38 0.03
C TRP A 106 -10.24 -6.15 1.03
N ALA A 107 -10.37 -7.46 0.82
CA ALA A 107 -11.10 -8.41 1.67
C ALA A 107 -12.64 -8.22 1.77
N VAL A 108 -13.26 -7.39 0.93
CA VAL A 108 -14.71 -7.30 0.80
C VAL A 108 -15.15 -7.58 -0.65
N ASP A 109 -16.43 -8.01 -0.84
CA ASP A 109 -17.01 -8.26 -2.15
C ASP A 109 -16.99 -7.02 -3.05
N ASP A 110 -17.02 -7.22 -4.37
CA ASP A 110 -17.09 -6.12 -5.35
C ASP A 110 -18.22 -5.15 -5.05
N LYS A 111 -19.40 -5.64 -4.63
CA LYS A 111 -20.54 -4.80 -4.26
C LYS A 111 -20.42 -4.11 -2.91
N ASP A 112 -19.58 -4.63 -2.02
CA ASP A 112 -19.47 -4.21 -0.62
C ASP A 112 -18.31 -3.24 -0.35
N ASN A 113 -17.49 -2.86 -1.37
CA ASN A 113 -16.51 -1.81 -1.20
C ASN A 113 -17.14 -0.41 -1.34
N PHE A 114 -16.60 0.58 -0.64
CA PHE A 114 -17.19 1.91 -0.57
C PHE A 114 -17.27 2.63 -1.91
N VAL A 115 -16.37 2.32 -2.86
CA VAL A 115 -16.36 2.93 -4.20
C VAL A 115 -17.55 2.40 -5.03
N SER A 116 -17.84 1.09 -4.92
CA SER A 116 -19.05 0.54 -5.54
C SER A 116 -20.32 1.11 -4.91
N MET A 117 -20.39 1.20 -3.59
CA MET A 117 -21.53 1.80 -2.89
C MET A 117 -21.70 3.30 -3.22
N PHE A 118 -20.60 4.03 -3.38
CA PHE A 118 -20.63 5.43 -3.81
C PHE A 118 -21.23 5.60 -5.21
N GLN A 119 -20.97 4.65 -6.12
CA GLN A 119 -21.59 4.67 -7.46
C GLN A 119 -23.12 4.70 -7.41
N LEU A 120 -23.77 4.00 -6.47
CA LEU A 120 -25.22 4.06 -6.28
C LEU A 120 -25.74 5.46 -6.01
N ASN A 121 -24.99 6.24 -5.25
CA ASN A 121 -25.36 7.59 -4.84
C ASN A 121 -24.96 8.65 -5.88
N LYS A 122 -24.22 8.27 -6.93
CA LYS A 122 -23.72 9.17 -7.98
C LYS A 122 -24.02 8.59 -9.38
N PRO A 123 -25.30 8.40 -9.74
CA PRO A 123 -25.68 7.76 -11.02
C PRO A 123 -25.26 8.57 -12.26
N ASN A 124 -25.08 9.88 -12.09
CA ASN A 124 -24.67 10.81 -13.15
C ASN A 124 -23.15 10.75 -13.47
N PHE A 125 -22.42 9.87 -12.80
CA PHE A 125 -21.00 9.63 -13.05
C PHE A 125 -20.73 8.14 -13.24
N LYS A 126 -19.72 7.81 -14.04
CA LYS A 126 -19.11 6.48 -14.07
C LYS A 126 -17.94 6.47 -13.11
N VAL A 127 -18.08 5.73 -12.01
CA VAL A 127 -17.01 5.60 -11.02
C VAL A 127 -16.04 4.48 -11.41
N MET A 128 -14.74 4.73 -11.30
CA MET A 128 -13.68 3.75 -11.61
C MET A 128 -12.71 3.65 -10.43
N ASN A 129 -12.37 2.42 -10.03
CA ASN A 129 -11.53 2.17 -8.85
C ASN A 129 -10.14 1.62 -9.25
N TYR A 130 -9.14 2.47 -9.24
CA TYR A 130 -7.74 2.10 -9.47
C TYR A 130 -6.92 2.02 -8.16
N GLY A 131 -7.58 1.81 -7.04
CA GLY A 131 -6.90 1.45 -5.79
C GLY A 131 -6.21 0.09 -5.91
N VAL A 132 -4.98 -0.03 -5.39
CA VAL A 132 -4.18 -1.25 -5.46
C VAL A 132 -3.56 -1.56 -4.10
N GLY A 133 -3.70 -2.80 -3.65
CA GLY A 133 -3.14 -3.24 -2.38
C GLY A 133 -1.64 -2.96 -2.26
N GLY A 134 -1.26 -2.35 -1.13
CA GLY A 134 0.12 -2.01 -0.85
C GLY A 134 0.64 -0.72 -1.47
N TYR A 135 -0.08 -0.08 -2.39
CA TYR A 135 0.36 1.18 -2.98
C TYR A 135 0.43 2.31 -1.94
N GLY A 136 1.39 3.21 -2.14
CA GLY A 136 1.46 4.53 -1.53
C GLY A 136 1.00 5.62 -2.49
N GLY A 137 1.10 6.87 -2.06
CA GLY A 137 0.77 8.01 -2.91
C GLY A 137 1.65 8.12 -4.15
N TYR A 138 2.91 7.72 -4.08
CA TYR A 138 3.78 7.79 -5.25
C TYR A 138 3.34 6.81 -6.36
N GLN A 139 3.00 5.58 -6.02
CA GLN A 139 2.45 4.63 -6.98
C GLN A 139 1.08 5.10 -7.50
N SER A 140 0.24 5.67 -6.62
CA SER A 140 -1.05 6.27 -7.02
C SER A 140 -0.87 7.45 -8.01
N LEU A 141 0.18 8.29 -7.84
CA LEU A 141 0.54 9.34 -8.81
C LEU A 141 0.92 8.74 -10.17
N LEU A 142 1.75 7.69 -10.19
CA LEU A 142 2.15 7.01 -11.44
C LEU A 142 0.93 6.38 -12.13
N VAL A 143 0.00 5.82 -11.38
CA VAL A 143 -1.28 5.30 -11.90
C VAL A 143 -2.12 6.43 -12.48
N GLN A 144 -2.29 7.55 -11.76
CA GLN A 144 -2.99 8.73 -12.28
C GLN A 144 -2.42 9.18 -13.63
N GLU A 145 -1.10 9.25 -13.76
CA GLU A 145 -0.43 9.68 -14.99
C GLU A 145 -0.66 8.73 -16.17
N LYS A 146 -0.83 7.42 -15.89
CA LYS A 146 -1.23 6.44 -16.92
C LYS A 146 -2.71 6.63 -17.31
N ILE A 147 -3.57 6.84 -16.32
CA ILE A 147 -5.02 6.97 -16.54
C ILE A 147 -5.35 8.22 -17.37
N ILE A 148 -4.80 9.38 -17.03
CA ILE A 148 -5.10 10.65 -17.73
C ILE A 148 -4.67 10.65 -19.20
N LYS A 149 -3.80 9.75 -19.61
CA LYS A 149 -3.41 9.58 -21.03
C LYS A 149 -4.39 8.71 -21.81
N ASN A 150 -5.11 7.81 -21.15
CA ASN A 150 -5.90 6.76 -21.79
C ASN A 150 -7.41 6.88 -21.54
N VAL A 151 -7.82 7.65 -20.53
CA VAL A 151 -9.22 7.81 -20.13
C VAL A 151 -9.64 9.25 -20.38
N THR A 152 -10.68 9.43 -21.16
CA THR A 152 -11.28 10.75 -21.47
C THR A 152 -12.44 11.07 -20.53
N SER A 153 -12.84 12.35 -20.48
CA SER A 153 -14.00 12.84 -19.73
C SER A 153 -13.90 12.55 -18.22
N ILE A 154 -12.70 12.71 -17.67
CA ILE A 154 -12.47 12.65 -16.22
C ILE A 154 -12.96 13.97 -15.64
N ASP A 155 -13.95 13.90 -14.74
CA ASP A 155 -14.52 15.03 -14.01
C ASP A 155 -13.75 15.25 -12.69
N THR A 156 -13.51 14.18 -11.97
CA THR A 156 -12.85 14.25 -10.65
C THR A 156 -11.89 13.08 -10.43
N VAL A 157 -10.73 13.38 -9.86
CA VAL A 157 -9.79 12.36 -9.32
C VAL A 157 -9.81 12.43 -7.80
N ILE A 158 -10.11 11.30 -7.15
CA ILE A 158 -10.15 11.16 -5.70
C ILE A 158 -8.99 10.29 -5.24
N TYR A 159 -8.11 10.86 -4.42
CA TYR A 159 -7.00 10.13 -3.83
C TYR A 159 -7.34 9.69 -2.41
N GLY A 160 -7.57 8.38 -2.22
CA GLY A 160 -7.75 7.78 -0.90
C GLY A 160 -6.45 7.71 -0.13
N PHE A 161 -6.26 8.60 0.83
CA PHE A 161 -5.06 8.75 1.64
C PHE A 161 -5.17 8.00 2.96
N ILE A 162 -4.07 7.32 3.35
CA ILE A 162 -3.87 6.76 4.68
C ILE A 162 -2.46 7.11 5.19
N ASP A 163 -2.27 7.10 6.50
CA ASP A 163 -1.02 7.43 7.19
C ASP A 163 0.20 6.65 6.66
N HIS A 164 0.01 5.38 6.36
CA HIS A 164 1.07 4.50 5.88
C HIS A 164 1.62 4.89 4.50
N HIS A 165 0.90 5.71 3.73
CA HIS A 165 1.38 6.17 2.43
C HIS A 165 2.68 6.97 2.53
N GLU A 166 2.91 7.71 3.63
CA GLU A 166 4.18 8.42 3.85
C GLU A 166 5.39 7.48 3.82
N LEU A 167 5.28 6.32 4.48
CA LEU A 167 6.35 5.31 4.52
C LEU A 167 6.51 4.60 3.16
N ARG A 168 5.40 4.36 2.47
CA ARG A 168 5.38 3.71 1.16
C ARG A 168 5.99 4.60 0.09
N ASN A 169 5.71 5.91 0.13
CA ASN A 169 6.23 6.90 -0.82
C ASN A 169 7.76 6.96 -0.89
N VAL A 170 8.44 6.61 0.19
CA VAL A 170 9.90 6.65 0.31
C VAL A 170 10.53 5.27 0.42
N ALA A 171 9.79 4.21 0.16
CA ALA A 171 10.24 2.82 0.36
C ALA A 171 10.93 2.64 1.72
N ALA A 172 10.23 3.02 2.82
CA ALA A 172 10.75 2.89 4.17
C ALA A 172 11.12 1.45 4.51
N GLY A 173 12.15 1.25 5.34
CA GLY A 173 12.62 -0.08 5.70
C GLY A 173 11.57 -0.93 6.41
N SER A 174 10.73 -0.31 7.24
CA SER A 174 9.60 -0.98 7.88
C SER A 174 8.56 -1.47 6.87
N TRP A 175 8.24 -0.65 5.87
CA TRP A 175 7.33 -1.04 4.79
C TRP A 175 7.91 -2.15 3.93
N MET A 176 9.16 -2.04 3.50
CA MET A 176 9.84 -3.09 2.72
C MET A 176 9.87 -4.43 3.46
N SER A 177 10.13 -4.41 4.77
CA SER A 177 10.12 -5.60 5.61
C SER A 177 8.72 -6.21 5.76
N LEU A 178 7.68 -5.37 5.85
CA LEU A 178 6.29 -5.83 5.90
C LEU A 178 5.86 -6.43 4.57
N LEU A 179 6.12 -5.73 3.45
CA LEU A 179 5.81 -6.20 2.11
C LEU A 179 6.43 -7.56 1.82
N ASN A 180 7.64 -7.81 2.34
CA ASN A 180 8.33 -9.09 2.20
C ASN A 180 7.58 -10.27 2.81
N LYS A 181 6.76 -10.07 3.85
CA LYS A 181 5.92 -11.12 4.45
C LYS A 181 4.75 -11.52 3.54
N PHE A 182 4.23 -10.56 2.75
CA PHE A 182 3.14 -10.77 1.84
C PHE A 182 3.59 -11.10 0.41
N SER A 183 4.90 -11.01 0.15
CA SER A 183 5.50 -11.15 -1.19
C SER A 183 6.17 -12.50 -1.39
N TYR A 184 5.68 -13.56 -0.76
CA TYR A 184 6.25 -14.89 -0.95
C TYR A 184 6.33 -15.33 -2.43
N ARG A 185 5.57 -14.67 -3.31
CA ARG A 185 5.57 -14.87 -4.77
C ARG A 185 6.40 -13.83 -5.54
N GLY A 186 7.28 -13.09 -4.87
CA GLY A 186 8.29 -12.24 -5.50
C GLY A 186 7.94 -10.77 -5.75
N HIS A 187 6.93 -10.21 -5.06
CA HIS A 187 6.57 -8.77 -5.14
C HIS A 187 7.38 -7.95 -4.13
N THR A 188 8.67 -7.75 -4.41
CA THR A 188 9.56 -7.06 -3.46
C THR A 188 10.19 -5.79 -4.02
N SER A 189 9.73 -5.34 -5.18
CA SER A 189 10.20 -4.14 -5.85
C SER A 189 9.22 -2.99 -5.59
N VAL A 190 9.70 -1.85 -5.06
CA VAL A 190 8.88 -0.69 -4.69
C VAL A 190 9.46 0.57 -5.31
N PRO A 191 8.76 1.25 -6.23
CA PRO A 191 9.15 2.57 -6.70
C PRO A 191 9.02 3.59 -5.57
N PHE A 192 9.88 4.58 -5.54
CA PHE A 192 9.85 5.58 -4.48
C PHE A 192 10.22 6.98 -4.99
N ALA A 193 9.73 7.98 -4.28
CA ALA A 193 10.07 9.36 -4.52
C ALA A 193 11.14 9.85 -3.55
N SER A 194 11.96 10.78 -4.00
CA SER A 194 12.90 11.56 -3.20
C SER A 194 12.84 13.02 -3.59
N LEU A 195 13.72 13.84 -3.03
CA LEU A 195 13.90 15.23 -3.43
C LEU A 195 15.25 15.37 -4.14
N ASP A 196 15.29 16.21 -5.16
CA ASP A 196 16.53 16.69 -5.74
C ASP A 196 17.15 17.84 -4.90
N ASN A 197 18.22 18.43 -5.39
CA ASN A 197 18.92 19.52 -4.72
C ASN A 197 18.07 20.82 -4.61
N GLU A 198 17.10 21.00 -5.51
CA GLU A 198 16.15 22.12 -5.53
C GLU A 198 14.88 21.83 -4.73
N LYS A 199 14.83 20.72 -3.98
CA LYS A 199 13.64 20.22 -3.25
C LYS A 199 12.44 19.93 -4.14
N LYS A 200 12.64 19.66 -5.44
CA LYS A 200 11.63 19.15 -6.35
C LYS A 200 11.48 17.64 -6.21
N LEU A 201 10.31 17.13 -6.58
CA LEU A 201 10.03 15.70 -6.53
C LEU A 201 10.88 14.95 -7.58
N LYS A 202 11.79 14.10 -7.10
CA LYS A 202 12.61 13.22 -7.91
C LYS A 202 12.02 11.82 -7.93
N ARG A 203 11.87 11.25 -9.13
CA ARG A 203 11.46 9.86 -9.35
C ARG A 203 12.66 8.94 -9.26
N ASN A 204 12.49 7.81 -8.62
CA ASN A 204 13.54 6.81 -8.52
C ASN A 204 13.01 5.45 -9.02
N PRO A 205 13.88 4.63 -9.63
CA PRO A 205 13.51 3.29 -10.03
C PRO A 205 13.09 2.45 -8.83
N PRO A 206 12.32 1.38 -9.06
CA PRO A 206 11.90 0.50 -7.98
C PRO A 206 13.08 -0.08 -7.21
N LEU A 207 13.00 0.02 -5.89
CA LEU A 207 13.96 -0.54 -4.96
C LEU A 207 13.61 -1.98 -4.64
N ILE A 208 14.54 -2.90 -4.81
CA ILE A 208 14.37 -4.31 -4.49
C ILE A 208 14.67 -4.54 -3.02
N HIS A 209 13.82 -5.29 -2.32
CA HIS A 209 14.09 -5.73 -0.97
C HIS A 209 15.21 -6.79 -0.96
N ILE A 210 16.23 -6.56 -0.13
CA ILE A 210 17.32 -7.51 0.04
C ILE A 210 16.86 -8.60 1.03
N LYS A 211 16.65 -9.82 0.53
CA LYS A 211 16.40 -11.01 1.36
C LYS A 211 17.72 -11.68 1.69
N ILE A 212 18.01 -11.81 2.98
CA ILE A 212 19.16 -12.63 3.41
C ILE A 212 18.76 -14.10 3.28
N PRO A 213 19.56 -14.94 2.59
CA PRO A 213 19.32 -16.39 2.54
C PRO A 213 19.18 -16.98 3.95
N TYR A 214 18.36 -18.00 4.09
CA TYR A 214 18.09 -18.69 5.38
C TYR A 214 17.51 -17.80 6.50
N GLY A 215 17.08 -16.57 6.22
CA GLY A 215 16.38 -15.73 7.20
C GLY A 215 15.08 -16.35 7.73
N ASN A 216 14.46 -17.28 7.00
CA ASN A 216 13.32 -18.07 7.45
C ASN A 216 13.70 -19.16 8.48
N LEU A 217 14.97 -19.47 8.65
CA LEU A 217 15.49 -20.44 9.61
C LEU A 217 16.17 -19.77 10.81
N SER A 218 16.62 -18.52 10.68
CA SER A 218 17.41 -17.83 11.70
C SER A 218 16.83 -16.47 12.08
N SER A 219 16.61 -16.28 13.39
CA SER A 219 16.22 -15.03 14.01
C SER A 219 17.31 -13.95 13.88
N LEU A 220 18.58 -14.37 13.97
CA LEU A 220 19.74 -13.49 13.82
C LEU A 220 19.81 -12.91 12.41
N LEU A 221 19.72 -13.76 11.37
CA LEU A 221 19.73 -13.31 9.98
C LEU A 221 18.55 -12.37 9.68
N THR A 222 17.37 -12.68 10.19
CA THR A 222 16.20 -11.81 10.08
C THR A 222 16.41 -10.46 10.76
N LYS A 223 17.03 -10.44 11.93
CA LYS A 223 17.35 -9.19 12.66
C LYS A 223 18.37 -8.34 11.90
N ILE A 224 19.39 -8.97 11.33
CA ILE A 224 20.38 -8.31 10.46
C ILE A 224 19.69 -7.70 9.23
N GLU A 225 18.86 -8.48 8.54
CA GLU A 225 18.08 -8.00 7.38
C GLU A 225 17.26 -6.75 7.71
N LYS A 226 16.47 -6.80 8.79
CA LYS A 226 15.68 -5.65 9.26
C LYS A 226 16.55 -4.44 9.62
N ARG A 227 17.71 -4.67 10.22
CA ARG A 227 18.65 -3.59 10.59
C ARG A 227 19.24 -2.91 9.37
N LEU A 228 19.70 -3.69 8.38
CA LEU A 228 20.22 -3.18 7.12
C LEU A 228 19.16 -2.36 6.38
N MET A 229 17.92 -2.88 6.29
CA MET A 229 16.82 -2.15 5.67
C MET A 229 16.53 -0.83 6.37
N LYS A 230 16.54 -0.79 7.71
CA LYS A 230 16.34 0.42 8.50
C LYS A 230 17.46 1.44 8.27
N ILE A 231 18.72 1.02 8.26
CA ILE A 231 19.87 1.91 8.01
C ILE A 231 19.76 2.51 6.61
N ASN A 232 19.53 1.68 5.59
CA ASN A 232 19.43 2.10 4.19
C ASN A 232 18.24 3.05 3.92
N SER A 233 17.17 2.96 4.70
CA SER A 233 15.98 3.79 4.52
C SER A 233 16.00 5.09 5.33
N LYS A 234 16.83 5.20 6.37
CA LYS A 234 16.83 6.33 7.32
C LYS A 234 16.91 7.70 6.62
N LYS A 235 17.78 7.83 5.61
CA LYS A 235 17.93 9.08 4.84
C LYS A 235 16.67 9.42 4.04
N ARG A 236 16.02 8.41 3.44
CA ARG A 236 14.78 8.58 2.66
C ARG A 236 13.60 8.96 3.54
N GLU A 237 13.50 8.36 4.73
CA GLU A 237 12.38 8.58 5.67
C GLU A 237 12.36 9.98 6.29
N LYS A 238 13.51 10.67 6.36
CA LYS A 238 13.63 12.01 6.98
C LYS A 238 12.64 13.02 6.40
N ASN A 239 12.37 12.96 5.09
CA ASN A 239 11.55 13.93 4.38
C ASN A 239 10.19 13.36 3.94
N LYS A 240 9.74 12.22 4.48
CA LYS A 240 8.54 11.50 4.02
C LYS A 240 7.26 12.34 3.99
N LEU A 241 7.03 13.18 5.00
CA LEU A 241 5.88 14.09 5.05
C LEU A 241 5.94 15.13 3.92
N PHE A 242 7.10 15.76 3.72
CA PHE A 242 7.27 16.77 2.68
C PHE A 242 7.14 16.15 1.28
N ILE A 243 7.71 14.97 1.06
CA ILE A 243 7.58 14.21 -0.19
C ILE A 243 6.11 13.86 -0.45
N SER A 244 5.36 13.43 0.57
CA SER A 244 3.93 13.11 0.43
C SER A 244 3.11 14.34 0.04
N LYS A 245 3.39 15.49 0.62
CA LYS A 245 2.77 16.77 0.23
C LYS A 245 3.08 17.14 -1.24
N LYS A 246 4.33 16.99 -1.67
CA LYS A 246 4.72 17.22 -3.07
C LYS A 246 4.04 16.26 -4.04
N ILE A 247 3.83 14.99 -3.65
CA ILE A 247 3.08 14.01 -4.44
C ILE A 247 1.62 14.47 -4.60
N ILE A 248 0.96 14.90 -3.53
CA ILE A 248 -0.42 15.39 -3.56
C ILE A 248 -0.53 16.65 -4.44
N ALA A 249 0.38 17.61 -4.28
CA ALA A 249 0.42 18.80 -5.14
C ALA A 249 0.57 18.43 -6.63
N LYS A 250 1.41 17.44 -6.94
CA LYS A 250 1.60 16.95 -8.31
C LYS A 250 0.35 16.25 -8.87
N MET A 251 -0.38 15.50 -8.05
CA MET A 251 -1.66 14.91 -8.45
C MET A 251 -2.70 16.01 -8.79
N ASN A 252 -2.76 17.07 -7.98
CA ASN A 252 -3.63 18.22 -8.24
C ASN A 252 -3.24 18.94 -9.54
N GLU A 253 -1.95 19.21 -9.74
CA GLU A 253 -1.43 19.80 -10.99
C GLU A 253 -1.83 18.96 -12.22
N ASN A 254 -1.66 17.65 -12.14
CA ASN A 254 -2.01 16.74 -13.22
C ASN A 254 -3.52 16.74 -13.51
N SER A 255 -4.37 16.81 -12.48
CA SER A 255 -5.82 16.90 -12.65
C SER A 255 -6.22 18.23 -13.29
N LYS A 256 -5.65 19.36 -12.85
CA LYS A 256 -5.89 20.69 -13.45
C LYS A 256 -5.53 20.72 -14.95
N LYS A 257 -4.48 20.05 -15.39
CA LYS A 257 -4.06 19.97 -16.80
C LYS A 257 -5.10 19.36 -17.74
N ILE A 258 -5.99 18.53 -17.21
CA ILE A 258 -7.08 17.89 -17.96
C ILE A 258 -8.45 18.48 -17.59
N ASN A 259 -8.48 19.64 -16.94
CA ASN A 259 -9.71 20.31 -16.46
C ASN A 259 -10.56 19.42 -15.52
N ALA A 260 -9.91 18.53 -14.74
CA ALA A 260 -10.57 17.71 -13.74
C ALA A 260 -10.36 18.27 -12.33
N SER A 261 -11.34 18.11 -11.47
CA SER A 261 -11.22 18.37 -10.03
C SER A 261 -10.31 17.34 -9.38
N PHE A 262 -9.66 17.74 -8.28
CA PHE A 262 -8.87 16.82 -7.45
C PHE A 262 -9.31 16.91 -6.00
N LEU A 263 -9.44 15.74 -5.35
CA LEU A 263 -9.89 15.61 -3.98
C LEU A 263 -9.00 14.63 -3.20
N VAL A 264 -8.57 15.01 -2.02
CA VAL A 264 -7.94 14.10 -1.04
C VAL A 264 -8.99 13.56 -0.09
N LEU A 265 -9.21 12.25 -0.12
CA LEU A 265 -10.11 11.55 0.79
C LEU A 265 -9.27 10.88 1.91
N PHE A 266 -9.32 11.44 3.12
CA PHE A 266 -8.65 10.86 4.28
C PHE A 266 -9.47 9.69 4.83
N LEU A 267 -8.91 8.48 4.71
CA LEU A 267 -9.53 7.21 5.11
C LEU A 267 -9.00 6.65 6.44
N ASP A 268 -7.73 6.95 6.74
CA ASP A 268 -7.06 6.54 7.97
C ASP A 268 -5.87 7.47 8.21
N ILE A 269 -5.98 8.32 9.22
CA ILE A 269 -4.95 9.31 9.57
C ILE A 269 -5.08 9.74 11.02
N SER A 270 -3.96 9.81 11.74
CA SER A 270 -3.93 10.38 13.09
C SER A 270 -4.30 11.86 13.08
N LYS A 271 -4.94 12.33 14.16
CA LYS A 271 -5.38 13.73 14.30
C LYS A 271 -4.24 14.73 14.11
N GLU A 272 -3.08 14.47 14.70
CA GLU A 272 -1.89 15.32 14.57
C GLU A 272 -1.42 15.49 13.13
N LYS A 273 -1.44 14.41 12.36
CA LYS A 273 -1.05 14.48 10.94
C LYS A 273 -2.14 15.12 10.07
N LEU A 274 -3.41 14.83 10.36
CA LEU A 274 -4.54 15.44 9.67
C LEU A 274 -4.42 16.98 9.70
N ASP A 275 -4.14 17.55 10.85
CA ASP A 275 -3.99 19.01 11.00
C ASP A 275 -2.81 19.57 10.18
N LYS A 276 -1.70 18.82 10.09
CA LYS A 276 -0.56 19.18 9.23
C LYS A 276 -0.89 19.12 7.73
N TYR A 277 -1.75 18.16 7.32
CA TYR A 277 -2.21 18.07 5.94
C TYR A 277 -3.26 19.13 5.62
N LYS A 278 -4.24 19.36 6.50
CA LYS A 278 -5.26 20.41 6.30
C LYS A 278 -4.61 21.76 6.03
N LYS A 279 -3.71 22.24 6.89
CA LYS A 279 -2.97 23.50 6.69
C LYS A 279 -2.24 23.57 5.33
N PHE A 280 -1.73 22.43 4.86
CA PHE A 280 -1.08 22.36 3.56
C PHE A 280 -2.10 22.41 2.41
N LEU A 281 -3.18 21.65 2.49
CA LEU A 281 -4.21 21.55 1.46
C LEU A 281 -4.94 22.88 1.29
N GLU A 282 -5.26 23.56 2.38
CA GLU A 282 -5.86 24.92 2.39
C GLU A 282 -4.94 25.92 1.71
N LYS A 283 -3.63 25.91 2.03
CA LYS A 283 -2.64 26.77 1.40
C LYS A 283 -2.50 26.54 -0.12
N GLU A 284 -2.62 25.29 -0.56
CA GLU A 284 -2.48 24.90 -1.98
C GLU A 284 -3.83 24.87 -2.71
N GLU A 285 -4.91 25.30 -2.05
CA GLU A 285 -6.29 25.29 -2.58
C GLU A 285 -6.71 23.93 -3.13
N ILE A 286 -6.38 22.86 -2.36
CA ILE A 286 -6.72 21.47 -2.68
C ILE A 286 -7.89 21.02 -1.81
N ASN A 287 -8.96 20.56 -2.44
CA ASN A 287 -10.14 20.05 -1.76
C ASN A 287 -9.82 18.75 -0.99
N TYR A 288 -10.45 18.59 0.17
CA TYR A 288 -10.34 17.36 0.95
C TYR A 288 -11.63 17.02 1.68
N ILE A 289 -11.83 15.73 1.93
CA ILE A 289 -12.90 15.19 2.77
C ILE A 289 -12.27 14.24 3.78
N TYR A 290 -12.76 14.29 5.02
CA TYR A 290 -12.36 13.38 6.08
C TYR A 290 -13.47 12.38 6.36
N CYS A 291 -13.30 11.14 5.89
CA CYS A 291 -14.22 10.01 6.09
C CYS A 291 -13.43 8.80 6.57
N PRO A 292 -12.99 8.78 7.85
CA PRO A 292 -12.20 7.68 8.36
C PRO A 292 -13.01 6.41 8.45
N PHE A 293 -12.34 5.28 8.22
CA PHE A 293 -12.91 3.99 8.56
C PHE A 293 -13.10 3.90 10.08
N PRO A 294 -14.27 3.43 10.55
CA PRO A 294 -14.53 3.30 11.98
C PRO A 294 -13.68 2.19 12.60
N ASP A 295 -13.20 2.42 13.82
CA ASP A 295 -12.44 1.45 14.59
C ASP A 295 -13.24 0.18 14.89
N GLY A 296 -12.56 -0.94 14.97
CA GLY A 296 -13.14 -2.24 15.35
C GLY A 296 -14.02 -2.90 14.27
N GLN A 297 -14.25 -2.24 13.14
CA GLN A 297 -15.04 -2.77 12.03
C GLN A 297 -14.14 -3.41 10.97
N ASN A 298 -13.45 -4.50 11.34
CA ASN A 298 -12.51 -5.20 10.46
C ASN A 298 -12.99 -6.60 10.07
N VAL A 299 -12.47 -7.10 8.95
CA VAL A 299 -12.64 -8.49 8.54
C VAL A 299 -11.87 -9.39 9.50
N LYS A 300 -12.59 -10.29 10.17
CA LYS A 300 -12.00 -11.20 11.15
C LYS A 300 -10.94 -12.11 10.51
N GLY A 301 -9.75 -12.15 11.09
CA GLY A 301 -8.63 -12.95 10.60
C GLY A 301 -7.76 -12.25 9.54
N GLU A 302 -8.18 -11.09 8.99
CA GLU A 302 -7.45 -10.36 7.96
C GLU A 302 -7.04 -8.96 8.41
N GLY A 303 -7.94 -8.19 9.02
CA GLY A 303 -7.65 -6.90 9.64
C GLY A 303 -7.99 -5.66 8.80
N HIS A 304 -8.31 -5.77 7.50
CA HIS A 304 -8.83 -4.65 6.72
C HIS A 304 -10.30 -4.36 7.06
N PRO A 305 -10.80 -3.14 6.76
CA PRO A 305 -12.19 -2.76 7.02
C PRO A 305 -13.19 -3.72 6.40
N ASN A 306 -14.25 -4.03 7.16
CA ASN A 306 -15.33 -4.89 6.72
C ASN A 306 -16.41 -4.11 5.94
N LYS A 307 -17.44 -4.81 5.45
CA LYS A 307 -18.57 -4.23 4.72
C LYS A 307 -19.25 -3.05 5.45
N ILE A 308 -19.42 -3.13 6.77
CA ILE A 308 -20.08 -2.08 7.56
C ILE A 308 -19.22 -0.81 7.54
N ALA A 309 -17.91 -0.97 7.71
CA ALA A 309 -16.97 0.13 7.63
C ALA A 309 -16.97 0.80 6.25
N HIS A 310 -17.00 0.01 5.17
CA HIS A 310 -17.11 0.52 3.81
C HIS A 310 -18.41 1.28 3.56
N LEU A 311 -19.55 0.80 4.08
CA LEU A 311 -20.83 1.50 3.99
C LEU A 311 -20.74 2.90 4.63
N LYS A 312 -20.22 3.00 5.84
CA LYS A 312 -20.07 4.28 6.54
C LYS A 312 -19.18 5.28 5.78
N VAL A 313 -18.09 4.81 5.17
CA VAL A 313 -17.23 5.66 4.34
C VAL A 313 -17.98 6.12 3.08
N SER A 314 -18.74 5.25 2.43
CA SER A 314 -19.56 5.61 1.27
C SER A 314 -20.62 6.67 1.61
N GLU A 315 -21.33 6.52 2.71
CA GLU A 315 -22.32 7.48 3.19
C GLU A 315 -21.69 8.84 3.50
N CYS A 316 -20.56 8.83 4.25
CA CYS A 316 -19.81 10.04 4.56
C CYS A 316 -19.35 10.78 3.28
N LEU A 317 -18.75 10.05 2.35
CA LEU A 317 -18.28 10.61 1.09
C LEU A 317 -19.45 11.15 0.25
N SER A 318 -20.54 10.40 0.13
CA SER A 318 -21.71 10.81 -0.67
C SER A 318 -22.37 12.09 -0.14
N LYS A 319 -22.33 12.32 1.18
CA LYS A 319 -22.88 13.49 1.84
C LYS A 319 -22.02 14.75 1.61
N ASN A 320 -20.70 14.58 1.51
CA ASN A 320 -19.74 15.69 1.48
C ASN A 320 -19.17 15.96 0.07
N PHE A 321 -19.45 15.10 -0.92
CA PHE A 321 -19.09 15.25 -2.33
C PHE A 321 -20.24 15.90 -3.11
#